data_d7ed633e5e1c0e7b95e0e615cc66ac86
#
_entry.id   d7ed633e5e1c0e7b95e0e615cc66ac86
#
_cell.length_a   1.000
_cell.length_b   1.000
_cell.length_c   1.000
_cell.angle_alpha   90.00
_cell.angle_beta   90.00
_cell.angle_gamma   90.00
#
_symmetry.space_group_name_H-M   'P 1'
#
loop_
_entity.id
_entity.type
_entity.pdbx_description
1 polymer ?
#
loop_
_entity_poly.entity_id
_entity_poly.type
_entity_poly.pdbx_seq_one_letter_code
_entity_poly.pdbx_strand_id
1 'polypeptide(L)'
;MHTRLPEGKPVFIDANIFLNAILGNANESAPCIRFLEAVDQDTIHGATLIIVMNEVLHRLLIASVVSDYGINPESAVHFLKTHPSHVCNATKVWDLMDDIRNIRTLKIHGIYESTFSRSLTLMQESGLLSNDALHVASMEEQSIDTIATYDRDFERVPQIKVWKPAKAV
;
A
#
# COMPACT_ATOMS: atom_id res chain seq x y z
N MET A 1 -13.16 -16.36 5.04
CA MET A 1 -12.97 -14.92 4.80
C MET A 1 -13.10 -14.24 6.17
N HIS A 2 -12.01 -13.76 6.75
CA HIS A 2 -12.04 -13.15 8.08
C HIS A 2 -12.62 -11.74 7.98
N THR A 3 -13.84 -11.55 8.44
CA THR A 3 -14.55 -10.26 8.47
C THR A 3 -14.19 -9.40 9.69
N ARG A 4 -13.44 -9.94 10.65
CA ARG A 4 -13.04 -9.23 11.88
C ARG A 4 -11.57 -8.85 11.80
N LEU A 5 -11.28 -7.58 12.07
CA LEU A 5 -9.91 -7.09 12.20
C LEU A 5 -9.19 -7.80 13.34
N PRO A 6 -7.90 -8.13 13.20
CA PRO A 6 -7.12 -8.72 14.28
C PRO A 6 -6.94 -7.69 15.38
N GLU A 7 -7.55 -7.95 16.55
CA GLU A 7 -7.36 -7.11 17.73
C GLU A 7 -5.94 -7.31 18.30
N GLY A 8 -5.21 -6.21 18.50
CA GLY A 8 -3.94 -6.20 19.23
C GLY A 8 -2.71 -6.70 18.48
N LYS A 9 -2.83 -7.05 17.19
CA LYS A 9 -1.69 -7.41 16.33
C LYS A 9 -1.49 -6.38 15.22
N PRO A 10 -0.24 -6.09 14.81
CA PRO A 10 -0.01 -5.22 13.68
C PRO A 10 -0.52 -5.86 12.38
N VAL A 11 -1.01 -5.01 11.47
CA VAL A 11 -1.51 -5.39 10.15
C VAL A 11 -0.60 -4.74 9.11
N PHE A 12 -0.08 -5.53 8.18
CA PHE A 12 0.65 -4.98 7.03
C PHE A 12 -0.34 -4.36 6.05
N ILE A 13 -0.04 -3.16 5.55
CA ILE A 13 -0.92 -2.38 4.67
C ILE A 13 -0.29 -2.27 3.29
N ASP A 14 -0.96 -2.83 2.31
CA ASP A 14 -0.56 -2.81 0.91
C ASP A 14 -0.93 -1.48 0.22
N ALA A 15 -0.25 -1.14 -0.87
CA ALA A 15 -0.46 0.07 -1.67
C ALA A 15 -1.90 0.26 -2.10
N ASN A 16 -2.59 -0.82 -2.48
CA ASN A 16 -3.97 -0.74 -2.97
C ASN A 16 -4.96 -0.24 -1.90
N ILE A 17 -4.66 -0.37 -0.60
CA ILE A 17 -5.50 0.18 0.46
C ILE A 17 -5.42 1.71 0.48
N PHE A 18 -4.21 2.27 0.44
CA PHE A 18 -4.01 3.72 0.38
C PHE A 18 -4.58 4.30 -0.92
N LEU A 19 -4.30 3.65 -2.05
CA LEU A 19 -4.78 4.10 -3.36
C LEU A 19 -6.31 4.06 -3.46
N ASN A 20 -6.96 3.00 -2.96
CA ASN A 20 -8.42 2.95 -2.96
C ASN A 20 -9.04 3.98 -2.01
N ALA A 21 -8.40 4.27 -0.88
CA ALA A 21 -8.87 5.35 0.00
C ALA A 21 -8.88 6.72 -0.71
N ILE A 22 -7.88 6.99 -1.55
CA ILE A 22 -7.67 8.29 -2.19
C ILE A 22 -8.32 8.38 -3.58
N LEU A 23 -8.14 7.36 -4.42
CA LEU A 23 -8.53 7.36 -5.84
C LEU A 23 -9.75 6.49 -6.14
N GLY A 24 -10.19 5.66 -5.20
CA GLY A 24 -11.30 4.75 -5.36
C GLY A 24 -12.64 5.46 -5.50
N ASN A 25 -13.61 4.81 -6.13
CA ASN A 25 -15.00 5.28 -6.09
C ASN A 25 -15.56 5.14 -4.66
N ALA A 26 -16.72 5.75 -4.38
CA ALA A 26 -17.30 5.79 -3.03
C ALA A 26 -17.48 4.40 -2.37
N ASN A 27 -17.71 3.34 -3.16
CA ASN A 27 -17.87 1.98 -2.64
C ASN A 27 -16.54 1.31 -2.27
N GLU A 28 -15.44 1.74 -2.87
CA GLU A 28 -14.10 1.22 -2.66
C GLU A 28 -13.34 2.04 -1.62
N SER A 29 -13.50 3.37 -1.66
CA SER A 29 -12.77 4.28 -0.77
C SER A 29 -13.26 4.22 0.67
N ALA A 30 -14.57 4.23 0.91
CA ALA A 30 -15.12 4.29 2.26
C ALA A 30 -14.65 3.16 3.21
N PRO A 31 -14.56 1.87 2.80
CA PRO A 31 -13.99 0.83 3.65
C PRO A 31 -12.51 1.05 3.96
N CYS A 32 -11.73 1.51 2.98
CA CYS A 32 -10.31 1.77 3.15
C CYS A 32 -10.07 2.98 4.07
N ILE A 33 -10.85 4.05 3.91
CA ILE A 33 -10.79 5.24 4.77
C ILE A 33 -11.05 4.83 6.22
N ARG A 34 -12.16 4.13 6.51
CA ARG A 34 -12.47 3.66 7.87
C ARG A 34 -11.37 2.80 8.48
N PHE A 35 -10.73 1.96 7.66
CA PHE A 35 -9.60 1.17 8.14
C PHE A 35 -8.40 2.04 8.49
N LEU A 36 -8.03 3.00 7.64
CA LEU A 36 -6.91 3.92 7.90
C LEU A 36 -7.21 4.85 9.09
N GLU A 37 -8.46 5.31 9.24
CA GLU A 37 -8.91 6.05 10.44
C GLU A 37 -8.74 5.21 11.72
N ALA A 38 -9.05 3.91 11.68
CA ALA A 38 -8.84 3.02 12.82
C ALA A 38 -7.35 2.84 13.16
N VAL A 39 -6.47 2.88 12.14
CA VAL A 39 -5.01 2.90 12.35
C VAL A 39 -4.59 4.23 12.97
N ASP A 40 -5.11 5.36 12.49
CA ASP A 40 -4.79 6.68 13.05
C ASP A 40 -5.30 6.85 14.49
N GLN A 41 -6.46 6.28 14.82
CA GLN A 41 -7.05 6.29 16.15
C GLN A 41 -6.44 5.29 17.16
N ASP A 42 -5.36 4.58 16.78
CA ASP A 42 -4.68 3.58 17.60
C ASP A 42 -5.56 2.35 17.97
N THR A 43 -6.59 2.10 17.20
CA THR A 43 -7.42 0.88 17.33
C THR A 43 -6.75 -0.32 16.65
N ILE A 44 -5.95 -0.03 15.61
CA ILE A 44 -5.18 -1.00 14.84
C ILE A 44 -3.77 -0.44 14.69
N HIS A 45 -2.76 -1.28 14.86
CA HIS A 45 -1.38 -0.92 14.54
C HIS A 45 -1.08 -1.25 13.08
N GLY A 46 -0.79 -0.24 12.27
CA GLY A 46 -0.43 -0.39 10.87
C GLY A 46 1.08 -0.57 10.69
N ALA A 47 1.46 -1.39 9.72
CA ALA A 47 2.84 -1.49 9.23
C ALA A 47 2.85 -1.49 7.70
N THR A 48 3.85 -0.88 7.09
CA THR A 48 4.03 -0.90 5.64
C THR A 48 5.52 -0.77 5.30
N LEU A 49 5.86 -0.85 4.02
CA LEU A 49 7.24 -0.69 3.53
C LEU A 49 7.44 0.63 2.80
N ILE A 50 8.68 1.10 2.80
CA ILE A 50 9.08 2.26 1.99
C ILE A 50 8.82 2.05 0.49
N ILE A 51 8.88 0.81 -0.02
CA ILE A 51 8.56 0.50 -1.42
C ILE A 51 7.06 0.64 -1.70
N VAL A 52 6.19 0.32 -0.74
CA VAL A 52 4.74 0.57 -0.81
C VAL A 52 4.48 2.07 -0.90
N MET A 53 5.15 2.86 -0.06
CA MET A 53 5.05 4.32 -0.10
C MET A 53 5.51 4.89 -1.45
N ASN A 54 6.58 4.35 -2.02
CA ASN A 54 7.06 4.74 -3.34
C ASN A 54 6.05 4.37 -4.45
N GLU A 55 5.42 3.21 -4.35
CA GLU A 55 4.35 2.81 -5.30
C GLU A 55 3.14 3.75 -5.20
N VAL A 56 2.68 4.04 -3.99
CA VAL A 56 1.58 5.00 -3.75
C VAL A 56 1.91 6.35 -4.35
N LEU A 57 3.09 6.91 -4.05
CA LEU A 57 3.56 8.18 -4.61
C LEU A 57 3.56 8.16 -6.15
N HIS A 58 4.14 7.12 -6.75
CA HIS A 58 4.20 6.99 -8.21
C HIS A 58 2.80 6.98 -8.85
N ARG A 59 1.87 6.22 -8.26
CA ARG A 59 0.49 6.14 -8.74
C ARG A 59 -0.28 7.46 -8.57
N LEU A 60 -0.05 8.18 -7.48
CA LEU A 60 -0.66 9.50 -7.25
C LEU A 60 -0.14 10.53 -8.25
N LEU A 61 1.16 10.55 -8.58
CA LEU A 61 1.72 11.41 -9.60
C LEU A 61 1.12 11.13 -10.99
N ILE A 62 0.97 9.85 -11.36
CA ILE A 62 0.29 9.48 -12.60
C ILE A 62 -1.16 9.97 -12.59
N ALA A 63 -1.90 9.71 -11.52
CA ALA A 63 -3.31 10.10 -11.41
C ALA A 63 -3.49 11.62 -11.49
N SER A 64 -2.57 12.40 -10.91
CA SER A 64 -2.63 13.86 -10.95
C SER A 64 -2.55 14.39 -12.39
N VAL A 65 -1.59 13.92 -13.20
CA VAL A 65 -1.45 14.40 -14.60
C VAL A 65 -2.57 13.88 -15.51
N VAL A 66 -3.07 12.68 -15.26
CA VAL A 66 -4.26 12.15 -15.96
C VAL A 66 -5.48 13.03 -15.69
N SER A 67 -5.70 13.38 -14.42
CA SER A 67 -6.82 14.23 -14.00
C SER A 67 -6.69 15.67 -14.48
N ASP A 68 -5.52 16.27 -14.30
CA ASP A 68 -5.32 17.71 -14.51
C ASP A 68 -5.14 18.07 -15.99
N TYR A 69 -4.58 17.16 -16.80
CA TYR A 69 -4.22 17.41 -18.22
C TYR A 69 -4.90 16.48 -19.21
N GLY A 70 -5.72 15.53 -18.77
CA GLY A 70 -6.40 14.57 -19.65
C GLY A 70 -5.41 13.63 -20.38
N ILE A 71 -4.22 13.39 -19.82
CA ILE A 71 -3.18 12.56 -20.43
C ILE A 71 -3.55 11.09 -20.29
N ASN A 72 -3.31 10.31 -21.35
CA ASN A 72 -3.46 8.87 -21.26
C ASN A 72 -2.50 8.30 -20.20
N PRO A 73 -2.96 7.43 -19.27
CA PRO A 73 -2.12 6.83 -18.23
C PRO A 73 -0.82 6.19 -18.75
N GLU A 74 -0.84 5.57 -19.94
CA GLU A 74 0.34 4.98 -20.56
C GLU A 74 1.42 6.01 -20.93
N SER A 75 1.01 7.27 -21.19
CA SER A 75 1.89 8.38 -21.52
C SER A 75 2.30 9.22 -20.32
N ALA A 76 1.67 9.02 -19.17
CA ALA A 76 1.85 9.89 -18.00
C ALA A 76 3.29 9.91 -17.49
N VAL A 77 3.98 8.77 -17.47
CA VAL A 77 5.40 8.70 -17.04
C VAL A 77 6.30 9.47 -18.01
N HIS A 78 6.08 9.34 -19.31
CA HIS A 78 6.83 10.12 -20.31
C HIS A 78 6.57 11.61 -20.16
N PHE A 79 5.31 12.00 -19.96
CA PHE A 79 4.94 13.39 -19.73
C PHE A 79 5.64 13.98 -18.49
N LEU A 80 5.63 13.28 -17.36
CA LEU A 80 6.30 13.72 -16.14
C LEU A 80 7.81 13.88 -16.33
N LYS A 81 8.46 12.99 -17.08
CA LYS A 81 9.90 13.07 -17.41
C LYS A 81 10.24 14.28 -18.29
N THR A 82 9.36 14.64 -19.21
CA THR A 82 9.58 15.76 -20.15
C THR A 82 9.11 17.11 -19.60
N HIS A 83 8.31 17.10 -18.52
CA HIS A 83 7.75 18.28 -17.88
C HIS A 83 8.00 18.26 -16.35
N PRO A 84 9.28 18.33 -15.90
CA PRO A 84 9.62 18.16 -14.48
C PRO A 84 8.97 19.18 -13.55
N SER A 85 8.55 20.35 -14.07
CA SER A 85 7.81 21.34 -13.28
C SER A 85 6.48 20.81 -12.72
N HIS A 86 5.83 19.86 -13.40
CA HIS A 86 4.61 19.23 -12.88
C HIS A 86 4.89 18.38 -11.63
N VAL A 87 6.03 17.70 -11.60
CA VAL A 87 6.47 17.00 -10.39
C VAL A 87 6.72 18.00 -9.26
N CYS A 88 7.50 19.07 -9.54
CA CYS A 88 7.81 20.09 -8.52
C CYS A 88 6.55 20.74 -7.92
N ASN A 89 5.50 20.91 -8.72
CA ASN A 89 4.28 21.63 -8.36
C ASN A 89 3.11 20.70 -7.99
N ALA A 90 3.33 19.42 -7.81
CA ALA A 90 2.30 18.44 -7.44
C ALA A 90 1.90 18.55 -5.95
N THR A 91 1.52 19.75 -5.49
CA THR A 91 1.26 20.05 -4.07
C THR A 91 0.26 19.11 -3.43
N LYS A 92 -0.85 18.81 -4.11
CA LYS A 92 -1.86 17.85 -3.62
C LYS A 92 -1.28 16.46 -3.39
N VAL A 93 -0.32 16.01 -4.21
CA VAL A 93 0.32 14.70 -4.04
C VAL A 93 1.23 14.73 -2.81
N TRP A 94 1.95 15.84 -2.62
CA TRP A 94 2.82 16.02 -1.43
C TRP A 94 2.01 16.04 -0.15
N ASP A 95 0.90 16.79 -0.12
CA ASP A 95 -0.02 16.86 1.03
C ASP A 95 -0.58 15.46 1.36
N LEU A 96 -1.07 14.70 0.36
CA LEU A 96 -1.56 13.34 0.55
C LEU A 96 -0.48 12.38 1.09
N MET A 97 0.76 12.50 0.60
CA MET A 97 1.86 11.67 1.10
C MET A 97 2.23 12.03 2.54
N ASP A 98 2.15 13.30 2.90
CA ASP A 98 2.38 13.75 4.27
C ASP A 98 1.24 13.28 5.20
N ASP A 99 -0.01 13.34 4.76
CA ASP A 99 -1.15 12.78 5.51
C ASP A 99 -0.95 11.29 5.82
N ILE A 100 -0.55 10.48 4.81
CA ILE A 100 -0.28 9.05 5.04
C ILE A 100 0.88 8.86 6.04
N ARG A 101 1.97 9.61 5.89
CA ARG A 101 3.15 9.50 6.77
C ARG A 101 2.87 9.92 8.21
N ASN A 102 1.87 10.77 8.42
CA ASN A 102 1.46 11.28 9.71
C ASN A 102 0.37 10.44 10.40
N ILE A 103 -0.11 9.35 9.76
CA ILE A 103 -1.00 8.38 10.42
C ILE A 103 -0.30 7.85 11.68
N ARG A 104 -0.90 8.09 12.84
CA ARG A 104 -0.24 8.02 14.16
C ARG A 104 0.42 6.69 14.48
N THR A 105 -0.21 5.57 14.16
CA THR A 105 0.32 4.24 14.48
C THR A 105 0.85 3.47 13.29
N LEU A 106 0.94 4.11 12.13
CA LEU A 106 1.54 3.52 10.93
C LEU A 106 3.06 3.50 11.04
N LYS A 107 3.66 2.31 11.03
CA LYS A 107 5.11 2.13 10.97
C LYS A 107 5.55 1.86 9.54
N ILE A 108 6.44 2.72 9.01
CA ILE A 108 7.03 2.54 7.67
C ILE A 108 8.40 1.92 7.84
N HIS A 109 8.55 0.67 7.38
CA HIS A 109 9.80 -0.08 7.49
C HIS A 109 10.66 0.09 6.23
N GLY A 110 11.98 0.07 6.42
CA GLY A 110 12.96 -0.02 5.34
C GLY A 110 13.09 -1.45 4.81
N ILE A 111 13.84 -1.60 3.72
CA ILE A 111 14.23 -2.89 3.16
C ILE A 111 15.71 -3.08 3.40
N TYR A 112 16.08 -4.20 3.99
CA TYR A 112 17.45 -4.59 4.24
C TYR A 112 17.89 -5.67 3.25
N GLU A 113 19.18 -5.95 3.21
CA GLU A 113 19.72 -7.03 2.38
C GLU A 113 19.15 -8.41 2.79
N SER A 114 18.93 -8.63 4.10
CA SER A 114 18.28 -9.84 4.61
C SER A 114 16.85 -10.00 4.08
N THR A 115 16.05 -8.91 4.07
CA THR A 115 14.71 -8.89 3.51
C THR A 115 14.72 -9.25 2.02
N PHE A 116 15.64 -8.65 1.27
CA PHE A 116 15.80 -8.94 -0.15
C PHE A 116 16.21 -10.40 -0.39
N SER A 117 17.22 -10.92 0.32
CA SER A 117 17.64 -12.31 0.21
C SER A 117 16.52 -13.29 0.54
N ARG A 118 15.73 -13.04 1.59
CA ARG A 118 14.55 -13.87 1.92
C ARG A 118 13.48 -13.80 0.84
N SER A 119 13.28 -12.63 0.22
CA SER A 119 12.29 -12.48 -0.86
C SER A 119 12.59 -13.36 -2.07
N LEU A 120 13.86 -13.55 -2.43
CA LEU A 120 14.26 -14.45 -3.52
C LEU A 120 13.84 -15.91 -3.25
N THR A 121 13.95 -16.36 -2.01
CA THR A 121 13.49 -17.70 -1.59
C THR A 121 11.97 -17.79 -1.67
N LEU A 122 11.24 -16.78 -1.18
CA LEU A 122 9.76 -16.72 -1.24
C LEU A 122 9.23 -16.72 -2.67
N MET A 123 9.91 -16.05 -3.60
CA MET A 123 9.56 -16.12 -5.04
C MET A 123 9.61 -17.55 -5.56
N GLN A 124 10.65 -18.31 -5.18
CA GLN A 124 10.80 -19.71 -5.60
C GLN A 124 9.78 -20.65 -4.94
N GLU A 125 9.48 -20.42 -3.66
CA GLU A 125 8.57 -21.25 -2.87
C GLU A 125 7.09 -21.01 -3.21
N SER A 126 6.69 -19.75 -3.45
CA SER A 126 5.28 -19.34 -3.52
C SER A 126 4.85 -18.77 -4.88
N GLY A 127 5.79 -18.55 -5.81
CA GLY A 127 5.50 -17.94 -7.10
C GLY A 127 5.02 -16.49 -7.02
N LEU A 128 5.38 -15.77 -5.94
CA LEU A 128 5.11 -14.35 -5.81
C LEU A 128 6.02 -13.54 -6.75
N LEU A 129 5.55 -12.37 -7.19
CA LEU A 129 6.40 -11.40 -7.86
C LEU A 129 7.29 -10.65 -6.84
N SER A 130 8.30 -9.94 -7.35
CA SER A 130 9.37 -9.37 -6.52
C SER A 130 8.87 -8.46 -5.39
N ASN A 131 7.93 -7.55 -5.67
CA ASN A 131 7.40 -6.65 -4.65
C ASN A 131 6.58 -7.41 -3.59
N ASP A 132 5.72 -8.35 -4.01
CA ASP A 132 4.90 -9.13 -3.10
C ASP A 132 5.76 -10.02 -2.20
N ALA A 133 6.82 -10.60 -2.76
CA ALA A 133 7.79 -11.38 -2.01
C ALA A 133 8.56 -10.51 -0.98
N LEU A 134 8.89 -9.25 -1.31
CA LEU A 134 9.46 -8.30 -0.36
C LEU A 134 8.49 -7.95 0.77
N HIS A 135 7.19 -7.79 0.46
CA HIS A 135 6.17 -7.58 1.48
C HIS A 135 6.13 -8.74 2.47
N VAL A 136 6.05 -9.99 1.97
CA VAL A 136 6.02 -11.17 2.82
C VAL A 136 7.31 -11.34 3.62
N ALA A 137 8.48 -11.13 3.01
CA ALA A 137 9.77 -11.19 3.71
C ALA A 137 9.83 -10.19 4.88
N SER A 138 9.38 -8.95 4.65
CA SER A 138 9.32 -7.96 5.72
C SER A 138 8.28 -8.29 6.79
N MET A 139 7.13 -8.85 6.41
CA MET A 139 6.13 -9.32 7.37
C MET A 139 6.70 -10.42 8.27
N GLU A 140 7.46 -11.37 7.73
CA GLU A 140 8.16 -12.39 8.51
C GLU A 140 9.16 -11.76 9.50
N GLU A 141 10.00 -10.80 9.06
CA GLU A 141 10.95 -10.08 9.92
C GLU A 141 10.27 -9.33 11.06
N GLN A 142 9.08 -8.78 10.81
CA GLN A 142 8.30 -8.01 11.78
C GLN A 142 7.31 -8.88 12.59
N SER A 143 7.28 -10.21 12.38
CA SER A 143 6.33 -11.14 13.00
C SER A 143 4.86 -10.74 12.74
N ILE A 144 4.57 -10.24 11.54
CA ILE A 144 3.23 -9.86 11.09
C ILE A 144 2.67 -10.99 10.25
N ASP A 145 1.50 -11.51 10.61
CA ASP A 145 0.83 -12.61 9.92
C ASP A 145 -0.39 -12.17 9.08
N THR A 146 -0.76 -10.90 9.13
CA THR A 146 -1.97 -10.40 8.48
C THR A 146 -1.65 -9.23 7.56
N ILE A 147 -2.14 -9.30 6.32
CA ILE A 147 -2.03 -8.23 5.33
C ILE A 147 -3.41 -7.70 4.95
N ALA A 148 -3.56 -6.37 4.99
CA ALA A 148 -4.70 -5.67 4.40
C ALA A 148 -4.42 -5.42 2.92
N THR A 149 -5.13 -6.13 2.04
CA THR A 149 -4.96 -6.03 0.58
C THR A 149 -6.17 -6.57 -0.17
N TYR A 150 -6.39 -6.10 -1.40
CA TYR A 150 -7.33 -6.69 -2.34
C TYR A 150 -6.68 -7.71 -3.28
N ASP A 151 -5.35 -7.82 -3.25
CA ASP A 151 -4.61 -8.78 -4.05
C ASP A 151 -4.80 -10.21 -3.49
N ARG A 152 -5.05 -11.17 -4.40
CA ARG A 152 -5.21 -12.57 -4.07
C ARG A 152 -3.90 -13.36 -4.14
N ASP A 153 -2.84 -12.78 -4.68
CA ASP A 153 -1.58 -13.47 -4.84
C ASP A 153 -0.98 -13.85 -3.49
N PHE A 154 -1.23 -13.07 -2.45
CA PHE A 154 -0.84 -13.37 -1.07
C PHE A 154 -1.55 -14.61 -0.47
N GLU A 155 -2.69 -15.05 -1.04
CA GLU A 155 -3.38 -16.30 -0.63
C GLU A 155 -2.55 -17.56 -0.95
N ARG A 156 -1.48 -17.43 -1.78
CA ARG A 156 -0.51 -18.51 -2.07
C ARG A 156 0.44 -18.79 -0.92
N VAL A 157 0.53 -17.90 0.06
CA VAL A 157 1.45 -18.00 1.20
C VAL A 157 0.68 -18.46 2.43
N PRO A 158 0.79 -19.75 2.84
CA PRO A 158 -0.10 -20.34 3.85
C PRO A 158 -0.05 -19.66 5.23
N GLN A 159 1.10 -19.03 5.58
CA GLN A 159 1.29 -18.35 6.85
C GLN A 159 0.71 -16.94 6.87
N ILE A 160 0.29 -16.40 5.73
CA ILE A 160 -0.25 -15.04 5.61
C ILE A 160 -1.78 -15.08 5.59
N LYS A 161 -2.38 -14.24 6.40
CA LYS A 161 -3.84 -14.03 6.43
C LYS A 161 -4.17 -12.79 5.62
N VAL A 162 -4.85 -12.98 4.51
CA VAL A 162 -5.36 -11.87 3.68
C VAL A 162 -6.64 -11.34 4.30
N TRP A 163 -6.63 -10.05 4.67
CA TRP A 163 -7.80 -9.33 5.13
C TRP A 163 -8.19 -8.25 4.11
N LYS A 164 -9.49 -8.12 3.84
CA LYS A 164 -10.03 -7.14 2.87
C LYS A 164 -11.00 -6.21 3.60
N PRO A 165 -10.85 -4.89 3.48
CA PRO A 165 -11.84 -3.96 3.99
C PRO A 165 -13.22 -4.29 3.41
N ALA A 166 -14.19 -4.62 4.28
CA ALA A 166 -15.53 -4.98 3.85
C ALA A 166 -16.32 -3.74 3.48
N LYS A 167 -17.10 -3.82 2.40
CA LYS A 167 -18.15 -2.83 2.11
C LYS A 167 -19.11 -2.79 3.29
N ALA A 168 -19.53 -1.57 3.69
CA ALA A 168 -20.64 -1.45 4.64
C ALA A 168 -21.88 -2.13 4.02
N VAL A 169 -22.48 -3.04 4.76
CA VAL A 169 -23.78 -3.64 4.41
C VAL A 169 -24.86 -2.59 4.66
#